data_ecbd883847d5e7734171aa65cb013945
#
_entry.id   ecbd883847d5e7734171aa65cb013945
#
_cell.length_a   1.000
_cell.length_b   1.000
_cell.length_c   1.000
_cell.angle_alpha   90.00
_cell.angle_beta   90.00
_cell.angle_gamma   90.00
#
_symmetry.space_group_name_H-M   'P 1'
#
loop_
_entity.id
_entity.type
_entity.pdbx_description
1 polymer ?
#
loop_
_entity_poly.entity_id
_entity_poly.type
_entity_poly.pdbx_seq_one_letter_code
_entity_poly.pdbx_strand_id
1 'polypeptide(L)'
;MKIELAKKEIIHFIGIGGIGMSGLALIMKAKGFQIQGSDINKNKNIEKLKKQGVRIFIGHKKQNIKDVTIVVISSAIKKSNPELIEAKRKKLPAIKRGKMLANLVSLMKNIVVVGSHGKTTTTSLVSSIFENTKLDPTIINGGIINSIKLSLIHI
;
A
#
# COMPACT_ATOMS: atom_id res chain seq x y z
N MET A 1 18.74 -5.53 -0.23
CA MET A 1 18.72 -4.75 1.03
C MET A 1 17.33 -4.91 1.62
N LYS A 2 17.19 -5.64 2.74
CA LYS A 2 15.96 -5.65 3.53
C LYS A 2 15.86 -4.30 4.22
N ILE A 3 14.74 -3.64 4.09
CA ILE A 3 14.47 -2.39 4.81
C ILE A 3 13.75 -2.80 6.09
N GLU A 4 14.39 -2.60 7.23
CA GLU A 4 13.73 -2.74 8.52
C GLU A 4 12.77 -1.57 8.70
N LEU A 5 11.47 -1.88 8.69
CA LEU A 5 10.41 -0.91 8.90
C LEU A 5 10.10 -0.84 10.39
N ALA A 6 10.53 0.22 11.06
CA ALA A 6 10.12 0.48 12.42
C ALA A 6 8.72 1.14 12.44
N LYS A 7 7.88 0.80 13.43
CA LYS A 7 6.53 1.38 13.56
C LYS A 7 6.52 2.90 13.76
N LYS A 8 7.64 3.48 14.20
CA LYS A 8 7.83 4.93 14.35
C LYS A 8 8.06 5.66 13.03
N GLU A 9 8.33 4.93 11.94
CA GLU A 9 8.58 5.53 10.63
C GLU A 9 7.33 6.17 10.05
N ILE A 10 7.46 7.39 9.51
CA ILE A 10 6.40 8.07 8.78
C ILE A 10 6.57 7.78 7.29
N ILE A 11 5.69 6.95 6.77
CA ILE A 11 5.75 6.47 5.40
C ILE A 11 4.79 7.29 4.53
N HIS A 12 5.35 7.99 3.56
CA HIS A 12 4.59 8.84 2.63
C HIS A 12 4.40 8.16 1.28
N PHE A 13 3.16 8.04 0.85
CA PHE A 13 2.77 7.46 -0.43
C PHE A 13 2.51 8.55 -1.47
N ILE A 14 3.33 8.65 -2.52
CA ILE A 14 3.11 9.57 -3.65
C ILE A 14 2.21 8.86 -4.67
N GLY A 15 1.00 9.41 -4.93
CA GLY A 15 -0.04 8.79 -5.73
C GLY A 15 -0.85 7.76 -4.95
N ILE A 16 -1.20 8.08 -3.70
CA ILE A 16 -1.83 7.17 -2.74
C ILE A 16 -3.25 6.74 -3.15
N GLY A 17 -3.94 7.53 -3.98
CA GLY A 17 -5.30 7.22 -4.46
C GLY A 17 -5.38 6.13 -5.52
N GLY A 18 -4.25 5.72 -6.10
CA GLY A 18 -4.19 4.58 -7.01
C GLY A 18 -4.62 3.28 -6.32
N ILE A 19 -5.29 2.37 -7.05
CA ILE A 19 -5.86 1.13 -6.50
C ILE A 19 -4.81 0.35 -5.69
N GLY A 20 -3.67 0.03 -6.29
CA GLY A 20 -2.62 -0.75 -5.61
C GLY A 20 -1.87 0.02 -4.52
N MET A 21 -1.82 1.36 -4.61
CA MET A 21 -1.20 2.21 -3.59
C MET A 21 -2.08 2.31 -2.35
N SER A 22 -3.37 2.58 -2.54
CA SER A 22 -4.35 2.70 -1.45
C SER A 22 -4.51 1.38 -0.69
N GLY A 23 -4.55 0.25 -1.40
CA GLY A 23 -4.60 -1.07 -0.78
C GLY A 23 -3.38 -1.33 0.10
N LEU A 24 -2.17 -1.10 -0.43
CA LEU A 24 -0.94 -1.27 0.35
C LEU A 24 -0.90 -0.33 1.57
N ALA A 25 -1.30 0.93 1.39
CA ALA A 25 -1.36 1.91 2.49
C ALA A 25 -2.32 1.47 3.61
N LEU A 26 -3.49 0.89 3.26
CA LEU A 26 -4.46 0.36 4.23
C LEU A 26 -3.88 -0.83 5.01
N ILE A 27 -3.23 -1.79 4.33
CA ILE A 27 -2.58 -2.94 5.00
C ILE A 27 -1.54 -2.43 6.00
N MET A 28 -0.66 -1.54 5.57
CA MET A 28 0.40 -1.01 6.42
C MET A 28 -0.17 -0.22 7.60
N LYS A 29 -1.24 0.56 7.39
CA LYS A 29 -1.95 1.25 8.47
C LYS A 29 -2.54 0.28 9.48
N ALA A 30 -3.20 -0.79 9.03
CA ALA A 30 -3.76 -1.85 9.89
C ALA A 30 -2.67 -2.59 10.69
N LYS A 31 -1.44 -2.68 10.15
CA LYS A 31 -0.27 -3.24 10.85
C LYS A 31 0.40 -2.25 11.81
N GLY A 32 -0.17 -1.05 11.99
CA GLY A 32 0.29 -0.06 12.96
C GLY A 32 1.37 0.90 12.47
N PHE A 33 1.65 0.94 11.16
CA PHE A 33 2.57 1.94 10.60
C PHE A 33 1.93 3.33 10.52
N GLN A 34 2.76 4.36 10.63
CA GLN A 34 2.32 5.74 10.43
C GLN A 34 2.30 6.06 8.93
N ILE A 35 1.11 6.18 8.37
CA ILE A 35 0.90 6.36 6.94
C ILE A 35 0.33 7.74 6.65
N GLN A 36 0.92 8.40 5.67
CA GLN A 36 0.37 9.59 5.02
C GLN A 36 0.58 9.49 3.51
N GLY A 37 -0.04 10.36 2.73
CA GLY A 37 0.23 10.38 1.30
C GLY A 37 -0.42 11.54 0.56
N SER A 38 -0.08 11.64 -0.72
CA SER A 38 -0.58 12.66 -1.62
C SER A 38 -1.16 12.06 -2.89
N ASP A 39 -2.13 12.74 -3.46
CA ASP A 39 -2.66 12.45 -4.80
C ASP A 39 -3.12 13.74 -5.48
N ILE A 40 -3.17 13.74 -6.81
CA ILE A 40 -3.64 14.88 -7.59
C ILE A 40 -5.17 15.01 -7.45
N ASN A 41 -5.87 13.89 -7.49
CA ASN A 41 -7.33 13.83 -7.55
C ASN A 41 -7.93 13.24 -6.27
N LYS A 42 -9.11 13.73 -5.92
CA LYS A 42 -9.98 13.08 -4.94
C LYS A 42 -10.71 11.91 -5.60
N ASN A 43 -10.73 10.77 -4.94
CA ASN A 43 -11.47 9.58 -5.39
C ASN A 43 -11.94 8.74 -4.20
N LYS A 44 -12.70 7.67 -4.46
CA LYS A 44 -13.25 6.78 -3.42
C LYS A 44 -12.16 6.14 -2.54
N ASN A 45 -10.98 5.85 -3.09
CA ASN A 45 -9.86 5.29 -2.31
C ASN A 45 -9.32 6.32 -1.31
N ILE A 46 -9.21 7.58 -1.71
CA ILE A 46 -8.81 8.69 -0.84
C ILE A 46 -9.79 8.84 0.34
N GLU A 47 -11.10 8.79 0.06
CA GLU A 47 -12.12 8.89 1.11
C GLU A 47 -12.06 7.70 2.09
N LYS A 48 -11.84 6.48 1.56
CA LYS A 48 -11.65 5.28 2.39
C LYS A 48 -10.42 5.42 3.30
N LEU A 49 -9.31 5.90 2.76
CA LEU A 49 -8.07 6.14 3.52
C LEU A 49 -8.26 7.18 4.64
N LYS A 50 -8.95 8.28 4.34
CA LYS A 50 -9.27 9.33 5.34
C LYS A 50 -10.12 8.77 6.49
N LYS A 51 -11.14 7.96 6.19
CA LYS A 51 -11.96 7.29 7.21
C LYS A 51 -11.14 6.38 8.13
N GLN A 52 -10.01 5.85 7.64
CA GLN A 52 -9.06 5.05 8.42
C GLN A 52 -7.98 5.90 9.12
N GLY A 53 -8.15 7.22 9.15
CA GLY A 53 -7.22 8.13 9.84
C GLY A 53 -5.88 8.30 9.13
N VAL A 54 -5.82 8.09 7.81
CA VAL A 54 -4.63 8.39 7.02
C VAL A 54 -4.63 9.86 6.63
N ARG A 55 -3.54 10.57 6.91
CA ARG A 55 -3.36 11.97 6.51
C ARG A 55 -3.13 12.06 5.01
N ILE A 56 -4.02 12.76 4.30
CA ILE A 56 -3.99 12.90 2.84
C ILE A 56 -3.81 14.35 2.43
N PHE A 57 -2.87 14.56 1.51
CA PHE A 57 -2.64 15.84 0.84
C PHE A 57 -3.17 15.78 -0.60
N ILE A 58 -3.91 16.79 -1.02
CA ILE A 58 -4.32 16.95 -2.42
C ILE A 58 -3.32 17.86 -3.12
N GLY A 59 -2.76 17.33 -4.21
CA GLY A 59 -1.62 17.94 -4.92
C GLY A 59 -0.27 17.52 -4.36
N HIS A 60 0.71 17.50 -5.23
CA HIS A 60 2.09 17.15 -4.91
C HIS A 60 2.91 18.42 -4.58
N LYS A 61 3.33 18.54 -3.34
CA LYS A 61 4.11 19.70 -2.86
C LYS A 61 5.30 19.23 -2.01
N LYS A 62 6.45 19.87 -2.15
CA LYS A 62 7.66 19.55 -1.36
C LYS A 62 7.43 19.56 0.15
N GLN A 63 6.51 20.41 0.62
CA GLN A 63 6.17 20.53 2.05
C GLN A 63 5.51 19.26 2.62
N ASN A 64 4.88 18.43 1.78
CA ASN A 64 4.26 17.17 2.20
C ASN A 64 5.29 16.16 2.73
N ILE A 65 6.59 16.39 2.41
CA ILE A 65 7.73 15.50 2.80
C ILE A 65 8.46 16.02 4.06
N LYS A 66 7.86 16.92 4.86
CA LYS A 66 8.58 17.57 5.98
C LYS A 66 9.12 16.55 6.99
N ASP A 67 8.28 15.70 7.54
CA ASP A 67 8.59 14.77 8.65
C ASP A 67 8.63 13.31 8.20
N VAL A 68 8.78 13.08 6.90
CA VAL A 68 8.77 11.75 6.27
C VAL A 68 10.12 11.08 6.41
N THR A 69 10.11 9.79 6.68
CA THR A 69 11.32 8.96 6.78
C THR A 69 11.46 8.01 5.58
N ILE A 70 10.34 7.60 4.98
CA ILE A 70 10.32 6.68 3.82
C ILE A 70 9.26 7.17 2.83
N VAL A 71 9.59 7.11 1.55
CA VAL A 71 8.67 7.42 0.46
C VAL A 71 8.35 6.18 -0.35
N VAL A 72 7.06 5.93 -0.59
CA VAL A 72 6.58 4.89 -1.50
C VAL A 72 6.03 5.56 -2.76
N ILE A 73 6.50 5.12 -3.92
CA ILE A 73 6.14 5.74 -5.20
C ILE A 73 5.34 4.80 -6.09
N SER A 74 4.29 5.33 -6.69
CA SER A 74 3.56 4.67 -7.78
C SER A 74 4.39 4.71 -9.07
N SER A 75 4.19 3.71 -9.93
CA SER A 75 4.81 3.68 -11.26
C SER A 75 4.38 4.84 -12.17
N ALA A 76 3.24 5.48 -11.89
CA ALA A 76 2.73 6.63 -12.62
C ALA A 76 3.42 7.97 -12.24
N ILE A 77 4.22 7.99 -11.18
CA ILE A 77 4.87 9.22 -10.71
C ILE A 77 6.08 9.54 -11.58
N LYS A 78 6.04 10.72 -12.20
CA LYS A 78 7.14 11.22 -13.04
C LYS A 78 8.34 11.62 -12.19
N LYS A 79 9.55 11.55 -12.78
CA LYS A 79 10.80 11.96 -12.11
C LYS A 79 10.82 13.43 -11.70
N SER A 80 10.03 14.27 -12.37
CA SER A 80 9.83 15.71 -12.08
C SER A 80 8.88 16.01 -10.92
N ASN A 81 8.30 14.99 -10.27
CA ASN A 81 7.39 15.20 -9.15
C ASN A 81 8.12 15.93 -7.99
N PRO A 82 7.56 17.05 -7.46
CA PRO A 82 8.23 17.88 -6.46
C PRO A 82 8.49 17.15 -5.13
N GLU A 83 7.62 16.20 -4.75
CA GLU A 83 7.82 15.38 -3.55
C GLU A 83 8.96 14.39 -3.75
N LEU A 84 9.04 13.76 -4.93
CA LEU A 84 10.14 12.84 -5.26
C LEU A 84 11.49 13.55 -5.34
N ILE A 85 11.53 14.77 -5.88
CA ILE A 85 12.74 15.62 -5.92
C ILE A 85 13.17 15.96 -4.49
N GLU A 86 12.23 16.39 -3.65
CA GLU A 86 12.52 16.73 -2.25
C GLU A 86 12.97 15.51 -1.44
N ALA A 87 12.34 14.35 -1.64
CA ALA A 87 12.77 13.09 -1.01
C ALA A 87 14.23 12.75 -1.37
N LYS A 88 14.61 12.90 -2.64
CA LYS A 88 16.00 12.72 -3.09
C LYS A 88 16.95 13.72 -2.45
N ARG A 89 16.57 15.02 -2.40
CA ARG A 89 17.36 16.06 -1.75
C ARG A 89 17.63 15.74 -0.27
N LYS A 90 16.63 15.22 0.42
CA LYS A 90 16.74 14.75 1.82
C LYS A 90 17.38 13.38 1.98
N LYS A 91 17.80 12.71 0.90
CA LYS A 91 18.34 11.34 0.89
C LYS A 91 17.39 10.30 1.51
N LEU A 92 16.07 10.53 1.43
CA LEU A 92 15.08 9.59 1.95
C LEU A 92 15.01 8.35 1.05
N PRO A 93 14.82 7.15 1.62
CA PRO A 93 14.55 5.95 0.84
C PRO A 93 13.28 6.11 0.01
N ALA A 94 13.39 6.02 -1.32
CA ALA A 94 12.27 6.04 -2.24
C ALA A 94 12.05 4.64 -2.81
N ILE A 95 10.96 3.99 -2.41
CA ILE A 95 10.69 2.58 -2.66
C ILE A 95 9.52 2.46 -3.64
N LYS A 96 9.69 1.66 -4.69
CA LYS A 96 8.58 1.33 -5.59
C LYS A 96 7.52 0.49 -4.85
N ARG A 97 6.23 0.70 -5.18
CA ARG A 97 5.09 -0.03 -4.59
C ARG A 97 5.31 -1.54 -4.50
N GLY A 98 5.71 -2.20 -5.59
CA GLY A 98 5.93 -3.65 -5.62
C GLY A 98 7.02 -4.11 -4.66
N LYS A 99 8.12 -3.35 -4.51
CA LYS A 99 9.18 -3.65 -3.55
C LYS A 99 8.71 -3.46 -2.10
N MET A 100 7.90 -2.43 -1.83
CA MET A 100 7.33 -2.23 -0.51
C MET A 100 6.37 -3.36 -0.14
N LEU A 101 5.52 -3.81 -1.08
CA LEU A 101 4.66 -4.97 -0.90
C LEU A 101 5.48 -6.24 -0.60
N ALA A 102 6.53 -6.51 -1.38
CA ALA A 102 7.41 -7.66 -1.15
C ALA A 102 8.07 -7.61 0.24
N ASN A 103 8.54 -6.45 0.67
CA ASN A 103 9.08 -6.26 2.02
C ASN A 103 8.01 -6.56 3.10
N LEU A 104 6.79 -6.05 2.94
CA LEU A 104 5.71 -6.28 3.89
C LEU A 104 5.34 -7.76 3.98
N VAL A 105 5.18 -8.43 2.83
CA VAL A 105 4.82 -9.85 2.75
C VAL A 105 5.91 -10.72 3.36
N SER A 106 7.19 -10.39 3.17
CA SER A 106 8.32 -11.16 3.75
C SER A 106 8.37 -11.15 5.28
N LEU A 107 7.63 -10.27 5.94
CA LEU A 107 7.54 -10.20 7.40
C LEU A 107 6.45 -11.12 7.98
N MET A 108 5.68 -11.80 7.14
CA MET A 108 4.51 -12.59 7.54
C MET A 108 4.58 -13.98 6.90
N LYS A 109 3.90 -14.96 7.50
CA LYS A 109 3.57 -16.20 6.80
C LYS A 109 2.69 -15.85 5.60
N ASN A 110 3.01 -16.35 4.43
CA ASN A 110 2.29 -15.98 3.21
C ASN A 110 2.17 -17.15 2.23
N ILE A 111 1.13 -17.09 1.39
CA ILE A 111 0.93 -17.93 0.22
C ILE A 111 0.94 -17.01 -0.98
N VAL A 112 1.81 -17.27 -1.95
CA VAL A 112 1.94 -16.47 -3.17
C VAL A 112 1.49 -17.31 -4.35
N VAL A 113 0.44 -16.87 -5.04
CA VAL A 113 -0.08 -17.52 -6.25
C VAL A 113 0.55 -16.84 -7.47
N VAL A 114 1.31 -17.60 -8.25
CA VAL A 114 1.98 -17.14 -9.47
C VAL A 114 1.48 -17.92 -10.69
N GLY A 115 1.55 -17.33 -11.85
CA GLY A 115 1.15 -17.96 -13.11
C GLY A 115 0.80 -16.92 -14.18
N SER A 116 0.71 -17.35 -15.42
CA SER A 116 0.23 -16.52 -16.53
C SER A 116 -1.28 -16.25 -16.44
N HIS A 117 -2.06 -17.30 -16.13
CA HIS A 117 -3.52 -17.26 -15.99
C HIS A 117 -3.98 -17.86 -14.66
N GLY A 118 -5.23 -17.65 -14.28
CA GLY A 118 -5.89 -18.28 -13.14
C GLY A 118 -5.48 -17.76 -11.75
N LYS A 119 -4.56 -16.82 -11.63
CA LYS A 119 -4.08 -16.28 -10.34
C LYS A 119 -5.22 -15.81 -9.42
N THR A 120 -6.10 -14.97 -9.96
CA THR A 120 -7.25 -14.42 -9.22
C THR A 120 -8.18 -15.53 -8.75
N THR A 121 -8.53 -16.47 -9.61
CA THR A 121 -9.41 -17.59 -9.28
C THR A 121 -8.78 -18.47 -8.20
N THR A 122 -7.53 -18.87 -8.36
CA THR A 122 -6.81 -19.69 -7.38
C THR A 122 -6.69 -18.97 -6.04
N THR A 123 -6.38 -17.68 -6.04
CA THR A 123 -6.32 -16.88 -4.80
C THR A 123 -7.69 -16.85 -4.11
N SER A 124 -8.78 -16.71 -4.88
CA SER A 124 -10.15 -16.72 -4.34
C SER A 124 -10.51 -18.07 -3.72
N LEU A 125 -10.16 -19.19 -4.37
CA LEU A 125 -10.39 -20.52 -3.84
C LEU A 125 -9.61 -20.77 -2.54
N VAL A 126 -8.32 -20.41 -2.53
CA VAL A 126 -7.50 -20.51 -1.31
C VAL A 126 -8.10 -19.65 -0.19
N SER A 127 -8.56 -18.44 -0.52
CA SER A 127 -9.21 -17.54 0.45
C SER A 127 -10.47 -18.15 1.06
N SER A 128 -11.30 -18.82 0.25
CA SER A 128 -12.51 -19.49 0.74
C SER A 128 -12.21 -20.66 1.70
N ILE A 129 -11.08 -21.35 1.54
CA ILE A 129 -10.63 -22.36 2.50
C ILE A 129 -10.35 -21.73 3.86
N PHE A 130 -9.71 -20.54 3.86
CA PHE A 130 -9.38 -19.84 5.11
C PHE A 130 -10.59 -19.14 5.77
N GLU A 131 -11.67 -18.88 5.04
CA GLU A 131 -12.88 -18.22 5.55
C GLU A 131 -13.48 -18.95 6.77
N ASN A 132 -13.42 -20.29 6.76
CA ASN A 132 -13.94 -21.13 7.84
C ASN A 132 -12.90 -21.48 8.91
N THR A 133 -11.73 -20.83 8.88
CA THR A 133 -10.70 -21.04 9.89
C THR A 133 -10.69 -19.90 10.90
N LYS A 134 -10.01 -20.11 12.05
CA LYS A 134 -9.74 -19.03 13.02
C LYS A 134 -8.62 -18.09 12.57
N LEU A 135 -8.04 -18.32 11.39
CA LEU A 135 -7.03 -17.45 10.80
C LEU A 135 -7.75 -16.29 10.13
N ASP A 136 -7.29 -15.07 10.39
CA ASP A 136 -7.76 -13.83 9.73
C ASP A 136 -6.74 -13.40 8.67
N PRO A 137 -6.77 -14.01 7.46
CA PRO A 137 -5.78 -13.72 6.44
C PRO A 137 -6.03 -12.37 5.79
N THR A 138 -4.97 -11.66 5.48
CA THR A 138 -5.02 -10.50 4.59
C THR A 138 -4.93 -10.98 3.14
N ILE A 139 -5.97 -10.75 2.34
CA ILE A 139 -6.03 -11.20 0.95
C ILE A 139 -5.70 -10.04 0.01
N ILE A 140 -4.72 -10.23 -0.85
CA ILE A 140 -4.27 -9.27 -1.84
C ILE A 140 -4.55 -9.85 -3.23
N ASN A 141 -5.61 -9.36 -3.89
CA ASN A 141 -6.07 -9.88 -5.17
C ASN A 141 -6.48 -8.75 -6.12
N GLY A 142 -6.35 -8.97 -7.41
CA GLY A 142 -6.77 -8.03 -8.46
C GLY A 142 -8.26 -8.10 -8.83
N GLY A 143 -9.03 -9.02 -8.25
CA GLY A 143 -10.46 -9.21 -8.48
C GLY A 143 -11.34 -8.93 -7.27
N ILE A 144 -12.64 -8.77 -7.48
CA ILE A 144 -13.63 -8.63 -6.42
C ILE A 144 -14.07 -10.02 -5.94
N ILE A 145 -13.98 -10.29 -4.65
CA ILE A 145 -14.49 -11.52 -4.03
C ILE A 145 -15.74 -11.14 -3.22
N ASN A 146 -16.91 -11.53 -3.72
CA ASN A 146 -18.21 -11.11 -3.16
C ASN A 146 -18.63 -11.87 -1.90
N SER A 147 -18.01 -13.01 -1.60
CA SER A 147 -18.46 -13.96 -0.57
C SER A 147 -17.71 -13.87 0.76
N ILE A 148 -16.69 -13.04 0.89
CA ILE A 148 -15.78 -13.08 2.02
C ILE A 148 -15.91 -11.82 2.89
N LYS A 149 -16.32 -12.00 4.16
CA LYS A 149 -16.32 -10.93 5.19
C LYS A 149 -14.92 -10.56 5.69
N LEU A 150 -13.88 -11.15 5.16
CA LEU A 150 -12.50 -10.92 5.53
C LEU A 150 -12.03 -9.53 5.08
N SER A 151 -10.98 -9.01 5.73
CA SER A 151 -10.35 -7.73 5.38
C SER A 151 -9.76 -7.77 3.96
N LEU A 152 -10.64 -7.65 2.97
CA LEU A 152 -10.29 -7.66 1.55
C LEU A 152 -9.68 -6.35 1.14
N ILE A 153 -8.46 -6.42 0.66
CA ILE A 153 -7.79 -5.30 0.03
C ILE A 153 -7.62 -5.63 -1.45
N HIS A 154 -8.45 -5.00 -2.27
CA HIS A 154 -8.32 -5.08 -3.71
C HIS A 154 -7.13 -4.24 -4.16
N ILE A 155 -6.23 -4.88 -4.84
CA ILE A 155 -5.08 -4.23 -5.48
C ILE A 155 -5.14 -4.43 -6.99
#